data_52b9d6c1c846a9c9da84cb4ef6db6ad6
#
_entry.id   52b9d6c1c846a9c9da84cb4ef6db6ad6
#
_cell.length_a   1.000
_cell.length_b   1.000
_cell.length_c   1.000
_cell.angle_alpha   90.00
_cell.angle_beta   90.00
_cell.angle_gamma   90.00
#
_symmetry.space_group_name_H-M   'P 1'
#
loop_
_entity.id
_entity.type
_entity.pdbx_description
1 polymer ?
#
loop_
_entity_poly.entity_id
_entity_poly.type
_entity_poly.pdbx_seq_one_letter_code
_entity_poly.pdbx_strand_id
1 'polypeptide(L)'
;MRELQSIIDGGNPYTEQLLNAWRKQLDDFNAGAAVCPLPNFRMDDDEEWIDEYQRKYEKKGRGLHFELLPDPFRGDPRAPVWILLLNPGYSEVDRYDHLGLCPLCGERLVRADRKTTSHENGCAARFFGSGLPDASAALKSRQDMLIEELKLDLSTPRKFLWIEPDFHTVPEENVTLAGKGGSLWWKEFLFGDGDSDGYLLPSCGIKQPDIAIGKRLFALESFPYHSKKFDSSFLQNEKFCHSDYFKFWCFLVGWAVESGRKIIVRYEAIRKVLERMIGKSAYANNKGNIISMASINPSLTIGNLCGKNCRANSMELVESLREVLSGRE
;
A
#
# COMPACT_ATOMS: atom_id res chain seq x y z
N MET A 1 3.03 -26.99 -8.04
CA MET A 1 2.87 -25.61 -7.52
C MET A 1 4.06 -25.31 -6.62
N ARG A 2 4.75 -24.18 -6.81
CA ARG A 2 5.81 -23.75 -5.88
C ARG A 2 5.16 -23.33 -4.57
N GLU A 3 5.78 -23.64 -3.45
CA GLU A 3 5.30 -23.14 -2.17
C GLU A 3 5.52 -21.62 -2.10
N LEU A 4 4.58 -20.90 -1.48
CA LEU A 4 4.63 -19.43 -1.34
C LEU A 4 5.93 -18.98 -0.65
N GLN A 5 6.34 -19.71 0.41
CA GLN A 5 7.60 -19.43 1.09
C GLN A 5 8.81 -19.47 0.16
N SER A 6 8.89 -20.49 -0.71
CA SER A 6 9.99 -20.62 -1.70
C SER A 6 10.00 -19.46 -2.70
N ILE A 7 8.84 -18.89 -3.05
CA ILE A 7 8.76 -17.71 -3.91
C ILE A 7 9.29 -16.48 -3.17
N ILE A 8 8.92 -16.32 -1.93
CA ILE A 8 9.35 -15.18 -1.10
C ILE A 8 10.86 -15.26 -0.86
N ASP A 9 11.37 -16.41 -0.40
CA ASP A 9 12.79 -16.59 -0.09
C ASP A 9 13.71 -16.44 -1.30
N GLY A 10 13.23 -16.85 -2.46
CA GLY A 10 14.02 -16.83 -3.70
C GLY A 10 13.84 -15.60 -4.57
N GLY A 11 12.85 -14.75 -4.30
CA GLY A 11 12.49 -13.67 -5.22
C GLY A 11 12.18 -12.32 -4.57
N ASN A 12 12.04 -12.24 -3.24
CA ASN A 12 11.77 -10.96 -2.58
C ASN A 12 12.97 -10.00 -2.74
N PRO A 13 12.82 -8.85 -3.41
CA PRO A 13 13.93 -7.92 -3.62
C PRO A 13 14.33 -7.18 -2.34
N TYR A 14 13.48 -7.18 -1.30
CA TYR A 14 13.74 -6.53 -0.01
C TYR A 14 14.59 -7.42 0.89
N THR A 15 15.86 -7.57 0.52
CA THR A 15 16.82 -8.39 1.25
C THR A 15 17.14 -7.82 2.62
N GLU A 16 17.55 -8.66 3.57
CA GLU A 16 17.94 -8.23 4.92
C GLU A 16 19.07 -7.18 4.88
N GLN A 17 20.01 -7.30 3.94
CA GLN A 17 21.08 -6.32 3.74
C GLN A 17 20.51 -4.95 3.34
N LEU A 18 19.58 -4.91 2.40
CA LEU A 18 18.92 -3.68 1.94
C LEU A 18 18.12 -3.05 3.08
N LEU A 19 17.32 -3.84 3.77
CA LEU A 19 16.49 -3.38 4.88
C LEU A 19 17.33 -2.83 6.03
N ASN A 20 18.46 -3.43 6.34
CA ASN A 20 19.38 -2.91 7.35
C ASN A 20 20.05 -1.61 6.92
N ALA A 21 20.37 -1.43 5.63
CA ALA A 21 20.85 -0.16 5.10
C ALA A 21 19.79 0.94 5.23
N TRP A 22 18.51 0.62 4.97
CA TRP A 22 17.41 1.57 5.14
C TRP A 22 17.10 1.89 6.61
N ARG A 23 17.19 0.90 7.52
CA ARG A 23 17.12 1.19 8.97
C ARG A 23 18.20 2.16 9.40
N LYS A 24 19.42 1.95 8.93
CA LYS A 24 20.51 2.88 9.21
C LYS A 24 20.23 4.28 8.68
N GLN A 25 19.71 4.43 7.46
CA GLN A 25 19.33 5.76 6.94
C GLN A 25 18.25 6.43 7.80
N LEU A 26 17.26 5.68 8.30
CA LEU A 26 16.23 6.20 9.20
C LEU A 26 16.82 6.60 10.56
N ASP A 27 17.71 5.78 11.12
CA ASP A 27 18.37 6.07 12.41
C ASP A 27 19.27 7.31 12.28
N ASP A 28 20.05 7.41 11.23
CA ASP A 28 20.89 8.59 10.94
C ASP A 28 20.02 9.84 10.71
N PHE A 29 18.91 9.70 9.98
CA PHE A 29 17.92 10.76 9.79
C PHE A 29 17.29 11.16 11.12
N ASN A 30 16.85 10.23 11.96
CA ASN A 30 16.22 10.50 13.25
C ASN A 30 17.19 11.14 14.25
N ALA A 31 18.47 10.75 14.23
CA ALA A 31 19.53 11.32 15.09
C ALA A 31 20.06 12.66 14.59
N GLY A 32 19.87 12.98 13.32
CA GLY A 32 20.50 14.12 12.67
C GLY A 32 19.98 15.49 13.12
N ALA A 33 20.82 16.52 12.90
CA ALA A 33 20.47 17.92 13.10
C ALA A 33 19.36 18.39 12.13
N ALA A 34 18.82 19.58 12.35
CA ALA A 34 17.71 20.16 11.58
C ALA A 34 17.89 20.20 10.04
N VAL A 35 19.11 20.01 9.54
CA VAL A 35 19.48 20.05 8.11
C VAL A 35 20.10 18.71 7.71
N CYS A 36 19.43 17.60 7.95
CA CYS A 36 19.83 16.30 7.41
C CYS A 36 19.11 16.07 6.07
N PRO A 37 19.80 15.58 5.02
CA PRO A 37 19.14 15.21 3.78
C PRO A 37 18.07 14.17 4.05
N LEU A 38 16.98 14.23 3.28
CA LEU A 38 15.93 13.21 3.36
C LEU A 38 16.51 11.83 3.01
N PRO A 39 16.05 10.74 3.64
CA PRO A 39 16.44 9.41 3.25
C PRO A 39 16.11 9.14 1.78
N ASN A 40 16.77 8.13 1.21
CA ASN A 40 16.49 7.67 -0.14
C ASN A 40 16.37 6.15 -0.13
N PHE A 41 15.13 5.66 -0.28
CA PHE A 41 14.79 4.23 -0.23
C PHE A 41 14.64 3.61 -1.63
N ARG A 42 15.34 4.17 -2.61
CA ARG A 42 15.41 3.61 -3.96
C ARG A 42 16.25 2.33 -3.97
N MET A 43 15.80 1.30 -4.66
CA MET A 43 16.60 0.12 -4.96
C MET A 43 17.54 0.43 -6.12
N ASP A 44 18.78 -0.04 -6.04
CA ASP A 44 19.80 0.22 -7.07
C ASP A 44 19.39 -0.34 -8.44
N ASP A 45 18.78 -1.53 -8.47
CA ASP A 45 18.32 -2.20 -9.69
C ASP A 45 17.16 -1.49 -10.40
N ASP A 46 16.51 -0.54 -9.71
CA ASP A 46 15.40 0.23 -10.26
C ASP A 46 15.86 1.53 -10.96
N GLU A 47 17.13 1.92 -10.88
CA GLU A 47 17.64 3.23 -11.30
C GLU A 47 17.29 3.56 -12.76
N GLU A 48 17.50 2.63 -13.67
CA GLU A 48 17.27 2.90 -15.09
C GLU A 48 15.83 3.25 -15.46
N TRP A 49 14.84 2.54 -14.91
CA TRP A 49 13.45 2.83 -15.20
C TRP A 49 12.92 4.01 -14.36
N ILE A 50 13.44 4.22 -13.15
CA ILE A 50 13.13 5.38 -12.31
C ILE A 50 13.53 6.67 -13.02
N ASP A 51 14.74 6.75 -13.54
CA ASP A 51 15.23 7.93 -14.25
C ASP A 51 14.39 8.23 -15.51
N GLU A 52 13.98 7.19 -16.23
CA GLU A 52 13.09 7.34 -17.37
C GLU A 52 11.71 7.84 -16.94
N TYR A 53 11.16 7.29 -15.86
CA TYR A 53 9.87 7.72 -15.30
C TYR A 53 9.92 9.18 -14.84
N GLN A 54 10.91 9.54 -14.02
CA GLN A 54 11.07 10.89 -13.47
C GLN A 54 11.19 11.92 -14.61
N ARG A 55 12.07 11.70 -15.59
CA ARG A 55 12.21 12.60 -16.75
C ARG A 55 10.88 12.85 -17.47
N LYS A 56 10.02 11.85 -17.57
CA LYS A 56 8.76 11.91 -18.32
C LYS A 56 7.61 12.51 -17.53
N TYR A 57 7.59 12.29 -16.20
CA TYR A 57 6.39 12.51 -15.40
C TYR A 57 6.56 13.48 -14.23
N GLU A 58 7.76 13.75 -13.75
CA GLU A 58 8.01 14.63 -12.59
C GLU A 58 7.43 16.03 -12.82
N LYS A 59 7.74 16.64 -13.96
CA LYS A 59 7.22 17.98 -14.34
C LYS A 59 5.69 18.03 -14.48
N LYS A 60 5.04 16.88 -14.52
CA LYS A 60 3.57 16.73 -14.59
C LYS A 60 2.95 16.50 -13.21
N GLY A 61 3.71 16.68 -12.13
CA GLY A 61 3.27 16.42 -10.75
C GLY A 61 2.99 14.94 -10.47
N ARG A 62 3.71 14.04 -11.15
CA ARG A 62 3.63 12.58 -10.99
C ARG A 62 4.97 12.00 -10.55
N GLY A 63 5.81 12.81 -9.89
CA GLY A 63 7.10 12.37 -9.35
C GLY A 63 6.96 11.25 -8.33
N LEU A 64 8.04 10.50 -8.18
CA LEU A 64 8.14 9.45 -7.17
C LEU A 64 8.77 10.01 -5.90
N HIS A 65 8.32 9.51 -4.77
CA HIS A 65 8.74 9.94 -3.44
C HIS A 65 9.59 8.85 -2.79
N PHE A 66 10.91 8.93 -3.00
CA PHE A 66 11.87 7.95 -2.47
C PHE A 66 12.28 8.22 -1.04
N GLU A 67 11.91 9.36 -0.49
CA GLU A 67 12.05 9.67 0.92
C GLU A 67 11.13 8.84 1.80
N LEU A 68 10.08 8.23 1.23
CA LEU A 68 9.18 7.31 1.90
C LEU A 68 9.61 5.88 1.65
N LEU A 69 9.54 5.04 2.68
CA LEU A 69 9.72 3.60 2.52
C LEU A 69 8.76 3.08 1.46
N PRO A 70 9.18 2.19 0.55
CA PRO A 70 8.26 1.49 -0.32
C PRO A 70 7.16 0.81 0.49
N ASP A 71 5.94 0.77 -0.06
CA ASP A 71 4.79 0.19 0.63
C ASP A 71 3.98 -0.72 -0.33
N PRO A 72 4.62 -1.79 -0.84
CA PRO A 72 4.00 -2.66 -1.84
C PRO A 72 3.05 -3.71 -1.27
N PHE A 73 3.12 -4.02 0.03
CA PHE A 73 2.45 -5.16 0.65
C PHE A 73 1.62 -4.76 1.86
N ARG A 74 0.38 -5.28 1.97
CA ARG A 74 -0.45 -5.10 3.15
C ARG A 74 -1.24 -6.37 3.43
N GLY A 75 -1.22 -6.82 4.67
CA GLY A 75 -1.87 -8.04 5.09
C GLY A 75 -1.05 -9.29 4.83
N ASP A 76 -1.67 -10.45 4.95
CA ASP A 76 -1.02 -11.75 4.85
C ASP A 76 -1.15 -12.29 3.42
N PRO A 77 -0.05 -12.64 2.73
CA PRO A 77 -0.16 -13.18 1.37
C PRO A 77 -0.83 -14.57 1.31
N ARG A 78 -1.03 -15.23 2.47
CA ARG A 78 -1.86 -16.43 2.55
C ARG A 78 -3.36 -16.13 2.54
N ALA A 79 -3.75 -14.86 2.64
CA ALA A 79 -5.15 -14.45 2.64
C ALA A 79 -5.90 -14.97 1.41
N PRO A 80 -7.17 -15.37 1.57
CA PRO A 80 -7.96 -15.93 0.48
C PRO A 80 -8.35 -14.91 -0.59
N VAL A 81 -8.35 -13.61 -0.27
CA VAL A 81 -8.71 -12.54 -1.19
C VAL A 81 -7.53 -11.59 -1.36
N TRP A 82 -7.13 -11.36 -2.61
CA TRP A 82 -6.08 -10.44 -3.00
C TRP A 82 -6.64 -9.23 -3.70
N ILE A 83 -6.07 -8.05 -3.45
CA ILE A 83 -6.42 -6.81 -4.14
C ILE A 83 -5.17 -6.31 -4.86
N LEU A 84 -5.22 -6.25 -6.20
CA LEU A 84 -4.14 -5.71 -7.00
C LEU A 84 -4.37 -4.22 -7.27
N LEU A 85 -3.42 -3.42 -6.83
CA LEU A 85 -3.42 -1.97 -6.90
C LEU A 85 -2.29 -1.47 -7.80
N LEU A 86 -2.26 -0.18 -8.09
CA LEU A 86 -1.31 0.39 -9.03
C LEU A 86 -0.01 0.83 -8.36
N ASN A 87 -0.13 1.69 -7.35
CA ASN A 87 0.99 2.18 -6.55
C ASN A 87 0.47 2.72 -5.21
N PRO A 88 1.31 2.74 -4.16
CA PRO A 88 0.99 3.47 -2.95
C PRO A 88 0.74 4.93 -3.32
N GLY A 89 -0.37 5.50 -2.85
CA GLY A 89 -0.65 6.92 -3.00
C GLY A 89 0.43 7.75 -2.33
N TYR A 90 0.32 9.07 -2.47
CA TYR A 90 1.15 10.02 -1.73
C TYR A 90 0.29 11.17 -1.23
N SER A 91 0.48 11.51 0.03
CA SER A 91 0.05 12.76 0.63
C SER A 91 1.14 13.30 1.57
N GLU A 92 1.02 14.54 2.00
CA GLU A 92 1.96 15.10 2.97
C GLU A 92 1.84 14.42 4.36
N VAL A 93 0.71 13.75 4.63
CA VAL A 93 0.51 12.94 5.84
C VAL A 93 1.43 11.72 5.85
N ASP A 94 1.69 11.11 4.69
CA ASP A 94 2.59 9.97 4.61
C ASP A 94 4.03 10.35 5.02
N ARG A 95 4.45 11.60 4.77
CA ARG A 95 5.74 12.11 5.29
C ARG A 95 5.77 12.16 6.81
N TYR A 96 4.66 12.47 7.45
CA TYR A 96 4.58 12.41 8.91
C TYR A 96 4.67 10.96 9.39
N ASP A 97 3.91 10.06 8.80
CA ASP A 97 3.87 8.66 9.20
C ASP A 97 5.22 7.96 9.02
N HIS A 98 5.95 8.27 7.95
CA HIS A 98 7.26 7.66 7.68
C HIS A 98 8.43 8.39 8.34
N LEU A 99 8.40 9.72 8.41
CA LEU A 99 9.58 10.54 8.73
C LEU A 99 9.37 11.51 9.89
N GLY A 100 8.17 11.64 10.42
CA GLY A 100 7.85 12.62 11.46
C GLY A 100 7.98 14.08 10.98
N LEU A 101 7.76 14.33 9.69
CA LEU A 101 7.77 15.67 9.12
C LEU A 101 6.39 16.32 9.20
N CYS A 102 6.35 17.63 9.43
CA CYS A 102 5.10 18.36 9.43
C CYS A 102 4.44 18.33 8.03
N PRO A 103 3.20 17.87 7.91
CA PRO A 103 2.52 17.80 6.61
C PRO A 103 2.24 19.17 5.98
N LEU A 104 2.29 20.26 6.76
CA LEU A 104 1.98 21.61 6.29
C LEU A 104 3.22 22.40 5.86
N CYS A 105 4.36 22.23 6.52
CA CYS A 105 5.58 22.99 6.23
C CYS A 105 6.80 22.12 5.93
N GLY A 106 6.71 20.80 6.10
CA GLY A 106 7.81 19.87 5.83
C GLY A 106 8.92 19.87 6.90
N GLU A 107 8.81 20.69 7.95
CA GLU A 107 9.80 20.69 9.01
C GLU A 107 9.69 19.47 9.92
N ARG A 108 10.79 19.09 10.54
CA ARG A 108 10.85 17.96 11.45
C ARG A 108 10.09 18.24 12.75
N LEU A 109 9.09 17.41 13.06
CA LEU A 109 8.31 17.50 14.29
C LEU A 109 8.93 16.66 15.42
N VAL A 110 9.63 15.60 15.07
CA VAL A 110 10.24 14.66 16.01
C VAL A 110 11.73 14.91 16.05
N ARG A 111 12.29 15.18 17.24
CA ARG A 111 13.71 15.35 17.47
C ARG A 111 14.20 14.39 18.55
N ALA A 112 15.41 13.89 18.38
CA ALA A 112 16.05 13.01 19.35
C ALA A 112 16.25 13.68 20.73
N ASP A 113 16.39 15.01 20.78
CA ASP A 113 16.58 15.78 22.00
C ASP A 113 15.29 16.16 22.75
N ARG A 114 14.14 15.63 22.30
CA ARG A 114 12.79 15.89 22.86
C ARG A 114 12.35 17.37 22.91
N LYS A 115 13.11 18.27 22.33
CA LYS A 115 12.66 19.66 22.20
C LYS A 115 11.74 19.75 20.99
N THR A 116 10.44 19.78 21.28
CA THR A 116 9.45 20.18 20.28
C THR A 116 9.79 21.60 19.84
N THR A 117 10.15 21.77 18.59
CA THR A 117 10.18 23.12 18.03
C THR A 117 8.74 23.63 17.97
N SER A 118 8.48 24.71 18.71
CA SER A 118 7.32 25.53 18.38
C SER A 118 7.57 26.02 16.96
N HIS A 119 6.85 25.45 15.99
CA HIS A 119 6.84 26.02 14.65
C HIS A 119 6.36 27.46 14.78
N GLU A 120 7.18 28.40 14.35
CA GLU A 120 6.90 29.82 14.46
C GLU A 120 5.53 30.21 13.89
N ASN A 121 4.99 29.39 12.99
CA ASN A 121 3.71 29.57 12.32
C ASN A 121 2.55 28.74 12.90
N GLY A 122 2.70 28.06 14.02
CA GLY A 122 1.63 27.27 14.64
C GLY A 122 1.15 26.07 13.82
N CYS A 123 1.92 25.60 12.83
CA CYS A 123 1.56 24.45 12.00
C CYS A 123 1.30 23.20 12.82
N ALA A 124 2.16 22.90 13.81
CA ALA A 124 2.00 21.74 14.67
C ALA A 124 0.69 21.80 15.48
N ALA A 125 0.38 22.96 16.06
CA ALA A 125 -0.87 23.17 16.81
C ALA A 125 -2.09 23.07 15.89
N ARG A 126 -2.00 23.55 14.65
CA ARG A 126 -3.09 23.43 13.66
C ARG A 126 -3.31 21.99 13.19
N PHE A 127 -2.24 21.16 13.16
CA PHE A 127 -2.32 19.80 12.67
C PHE A 127 -2.61 18.77 13.78
N PHE A 128 -2.06 18.96 15.00
CA PHE A 128 -2.18 18.01 16.11
C PHE A 128 -3.05 18.51 17.27
N GLY A 129 -3.60 19.70 17.18
CA GLY A 129 -4.29 20.31 18.32
C GLY A 129 -3.35 20.62 19.50
N SER A 130 -3.82 20.49 20.74
CA SER A 130 -3.04 20.79 21.95
C SER A 130 -2.09 19.67 22.41
N GLY A 131 -2.10 18.53 21.75
CA GLY A 131 -1.31 17.34 22.12
C GLY A 131 -0.39 16.89 20.97
N LEU A 132 0.90 17.33 20.99
CA LEU A 132 1.93 16.60 20.26
C LEU A 132 2.15 15.28 21.01
N PRO A 133 1.89 14.11 20.41
CA PRO A 133 2.22 12.85 21.03
C PRO A 133 3.73 12.78 21.28
N ASP A 134 4.18 11.96 22.24
CA ASP A 134 5.61 11.61 22.38
C ASP A 134 6.02 10.83 21.13
N ALA A 135 6.34 11.60 20.12
CA ALA A 135 6.31 11.17 18.73
C ALA A 135 7.53 10.32 18.35
N SER A 136 8.61 10.35 19.14
CA SER A 136 9.87 9.70 18.75
C SER A 136 9.80 8.17 18.84
N ALA A 137 9.27 7.64 19.93
CA ALA A 137 9.11 6.19 20.11
C ALA A 137 8.04 5.64 19.15
N ALA A 138 6.94 6.37 18.98
CA ALA A 138 5.88 6.01 18.05
C ALA A 138 6.36 6.03 16.58
N LEU A 139 7.14 7.04 16.19
CA LEU A 139 7.74 7.11 14.85
C LEU A 139 8.66 5.93 14.59
N LYS A 140 9.58 5.63 15.54
CA LYS A 140 10.48 4.49 15.40
C LYS A 140 9.71 3.19 15.26
N SER A 141 8.68 2.97 16.08
CA SER A 141 7.83 1.79 16.01
C SER A 141 7.14 1.66 14.65
N ARG A 142 6.61 2.75 14.08
CA ARG A 142 6.00 2.73 12.73
C ARG A 142 7.03 2.41 11.65
N GLN A 143 8.21 3.01 11.69
CA GLN A 143 9.30 2.73 10.75
C GLN A 143 9.72 1.26 10.80
N ASP A 144 9.86 0.70 11.99
CA ASP A 144 10.19 -0.71 12.15
C ASP A 144 9.07 -1.63 11.61
N MET A 145 7.81 -1.30 11.85
CA MET A 145 6.67 -2.04 11.28
C MET A 145 6.65 -2.00 9.75
N LEU A 146 6.87 -0.82 9.14
CA LEU A 146 6.92 -0.70 7.67
C LEU A 146 8.06 -1.54 7.08
N ILE A 147 9.23 -1.54 7.71
CA ILE A 147 10.37 -2.36 7.26
C ILE A 147 10.07 -3.86 7.41
N GLU A 148 9.44 -4.28 8.51
CA GLU A 148 9.05 -5.69 8.71
C GLU A 148 8.01 -6.16 7.68
N GLU A 149 7.10 -5.25 7.26
CA GLU A 149 6.15 -5.58 6.18
C GLU A 149 6.85 -5.97 4.87
N LEU A 150 8.00 -5.35 4.55
CA LEU A 150 8.73 -5.64 3.32
C LEU A 150 9.36 -7.04 3.28
N LYS A 151 9.58 -7.67 4.45
CA LYS A 151 10.14 -9.03 4.52
C LYS A 151 9.17 -10.09 4.03
N LEU A 152 7.87 -9.84 4.07
CA LEU A 152 6.84 -10.85 3.81
C LEU A 152 6.99 -12.12 4.65
N ASP A 153 7.40 -11.98 5.91
CA ASP A 153 7.58 -13.11 6.82
C ASP A 153 6.25 -13.86 7.05
N LEU A 154 6.23 -15.16 6.73
CA LEU A 154 5.08 -16.03 6.92
C LEU A 154 5.07 -16.74 8.27
N SER A 155 6.08 -16.57 9.10
CA SER A 155 6.17 -17.23 10.43
C SER A 155 5.08 -16.72 11.38
N THR A 156 4.65 -15.47 11.21
CA THR A 156 3.59 -14.83 12.01
C THR A 156 2.45 -14.34 11.14
N PRO A 157 1.20 -14.29 11.66
CA PRO A 157 0.10 -13.63 10.96
C PRO A 157 0.39 -12.14 10.78
N ARG A 158 0.24 -11.67 9.55
CA ARG A 158 0.49 -10.27 9.21
C ARG A 158 -0.75 -9.43 9.42
N LYS A 159 -0.55 -8.20 9.86
CA LYS A 159 -1.58 -7.20 10.06
C LYS A 159 -1.83 -6.41 8.78
N PHE A 160 -2.92 -5.66 8.76
CA PHE A 160 -3.17 -4.65 7.74
C PHE A 160 -2.88 -3.28 8.33
N LEU A 161 -1.60 -2.88 8.36
CA LEU A 161 -1.09 -1.76 9.18
C LEU A 161 -1.89 -0.46 9.04
N TRP A 162 -2.28 -0.10 7.82
CA TRP A 162 -2.94 1.17 7.53
C TRP A 162 -4.34 1.34 8.13
N ILE A 163 -4.90 0.30 8.72
CA ILE A 163 -6.17 0.35 9.45
C ILE A 163 -6.01 0.09 10.95
N GLU A 164 -4.79 -0.21 11.41
CA GLU A 164 -4.50 -0.43 12.83
C GLU A 164 -4.62 0.89 13.60
N PRO A 165 -5.37 0.94 14.72
CA PRO A 165 -5.57 2.17 15.48
C PRO A 165 -4.27 2.81 15.96
N ASP A 166 -3.29 1.99 16.34
CA ASP A 166 -2.02 2.45 16.90
C ASP A 166 -1.01 2.90 15.84
N PHE A 167 -1.30 2.66 14.55
CA PHE A 167 -0.41 3.06 13.46
C PHE A 167 -0.48 4.57 13.21
N HIS A 168 -1.62 5.20 13.49
CA HIS A 168 -1.84 6.62 13.24
C HIS A 168 -2.05 7.40 14.53
N THR A 169 -1.35 8.52 14.60
CA THR A 169 -1.48 9.49 15.69
C THR A 169 -2.07 10.82 15.23
N VAL A 170 -2.38 10.96 13.95
CA VAL A 170 -2.96 12.19 13.39
C VAL A 170 -4.48 12.15 13.56
N PRO A 171 -5.09 13.14 14.22
CA PRO A 171 -6.54 13.25 14.31
C PRO A 171 -7.19 13.33 12.93
N GLU A 172 -8.26 12.55 12.68
CA GLU A 172 -8.92 12.47 11.37
C GLU A 172 -9.38 13.84 10.84
N GLU A 173 -9.83 14.74 11.71
CA GLU A 173 -10.21 16.10 11.38
C GLU A 173 -9.09 16.94 10.77
N ASN A 174 -7.84 16.62 11.06
CA ASN A 174 -6.67 17.37 10.59
C ASN A 174 -6.06 16.79 9.32
N VAL A 175 -6.41 15.56 8.98
CA VAL A 175 -5.95 14.88 7.74
C VAL A 175 -6.43 15.62 6.50
N THR A 176 -7.60 16.25 6.55
CA THR A 176 -8.17 17.01 5.42
C THR A 176 -7.33 18.23 5.01
N LEU A 177 -6.51 18.78 5.90
CA LEU A 177 -5.66 19.95 5.63
C LEU A 177 -4.44 19.59 4.78
N ALA A 178 -3.95 18.37 4.88
CA ALA A 178 -2.71 17.91 4.22
C ALA A 178 -2.95 16.81 3.15
N GLY A 179 -4.22 16.46 2.94
CA GLY A 179 -4.63 15.36 2.07
C GLY A 179 -4.91 14.07 2.83
N LYS A 180 -5.51 13.13 2.15
CA LYS A 180 -5.82 11.81 2.71
C LYS A 180 -4.55 10.98 2.75
N GLY A 181 -3.99 10.73 3.92
CA GLY A 181 -2.92 9.74 4.09
C GLY A 181 -3.42 8.32 3.80
N GLY A 182 -2.49 7.38 3.68
CA GLY A 182 -2.78 5.98 3.37
C GLY A 182 -3.86 5.37 4.27
N SER A 183 -3.87 5.73 5.55
CA SER A 183 -4.84 5.25 6.53
C SER A 183 -6.28 5.63 6.20
N LEU A 184 -6.55 6.93 6.03
CA LEU A 184 -7.90 7.37 5.72
C LEU A 184 -8.35 6.84 4.37
N TRP A 185 -7.43 6.78 3.40
CA TRP A 185 -7.72 6.20 2.10
C TRP A 185 -8.14 4.73 2.22
N TRP A 186 -7.43 3.91 3.02
CA TRP A 186 -7.76 2.51 3.22
C TRP A 186 -9.10 2.33 3.95
N LYS A 187 -9.36 3.13 4.98
CA LYS A 187 -10.65 3.11 5.68
C LYS A 187 -11.79 3.41 4.72
N GLU A 188 -11.70 4.51 3.96
CA GLU A 188 -12.72 4.88 2.97
C GLU A 188 -12.87 3.85 1.85
N PHE A 189 -11.75 3.28 1.37
CA PHE A 189 -11.77 2.27 0.33
C PHE A 189 -12.48 0.99 0.77
N LEU A 190 -12.23 0.53 1.99
CA LEU A 190 -12.72 -0.74 2.51
C LEU A 190 -14.12 -0.63 3.15
N PHE A 191 -14.42 0.49 3.81
CA PHE A 191 -15.61 0.64 4.67
C PHE A 191 -16.48 1.86 4.34
N GLY A 192 -15.98 2.86 3.61
CA GLY A 192 -16.68 4.13 3.39
C GLY A 192 -16.71 5.03 4.62
N ASP A 193 -17.69 5.94 4.64
CA ASP A 193 -17.89 6.91 5.73
C ASP A 193 -18.50 6.28 7.01
N GLY A 194 -18.54 4.97 7.09
CA GLY A 194 -19.06 4.19 8.22
C GLY A 194 -19.75 2.91 7.71
N ASP A 195 -19.46 1.80 8.31
CA ASP A 195 -19.96 0.42 8.11
C ASP A 195 -21.23 0.27 7.21
N SER A 196 -21.18 0.82 6.00
CA SER A 196 -22.30 0.80 5.05
C SER A 196 -22.43 -0.57 4.41
N ASP A 197 -23.63 -1.15 4.44
CA ASP A 197 -23.95 -2.43 3.78
C ASP A 197 -23.66 -2.46 2.27
N GLY A 198 -23.44 -1.30 1.66
CA GLY A 198 -22.99 -1.18 0.27
C GLY A 198 -21.54 -1.59 0.04
N TYR A 199 -20.72 -1.69 1.09
CA TYR A 199 -19.33 -2.11 1.01
C TYR A 199 -19.16 -3.61 1.23
N LEU A 200 -18.16 -4.20 0.58
CA LEU A 200 -17.92 -5.63 0.64
C LEU A 200 -17.64 -6.12 2.07
N LEU A 201 -16.71 -5.49 2.79
CA LEU A 201 -16.33 -5.94 4.13
C LEU A 201 -17.45 -5.78 5.15
N PRO A 202 -18.12 -4.63 5.29
CA PRO A 202 -19.28 -4.50 6.16
C PRO A 202 -20.39 -5.52 5.83
N SER A 203 -20.65 -5.79 4.55
CA SER A 203 -21.64 -6.79 4.14
C SER A 203 -21.29 -8.23 4.54
N CYS A 204 -20.01 -8.48 4.89
CA CYS A 204 -19.53 -9.75 5.45
C CYS A 204 -19.55 -9.76 6.99
N GLY A 205 -20.03 -8.69 7.64
CA GLY A 205 -20.00 -8.52 9.09
C GLY A 205 -18.63 -8.10 9.64
N ILE A 206 -17.70 -7.69 8.77
CA ILE A 206 -16.37 -7.22 9.15
C ILE A 206 -16.46 -5.73 9.41
N LYS A 207 -16.16 -5.30 10.64
CA LYS A 207 -16.23 -3.90 11.09
C LYS A 207 -14.84 -3.33 11.32
N GLN A 208 -14.75 -2.01 11.36
CA GLN A 208 -13.54 -1.32 11.82
C GLN A 208 -13.44 -1.34 13.36
N PRO A 209 -12.23 -1.43 13.92
CA PRO A 209 -11.02 -2.05 13.38
C PRO A 209 -11.05 -3.56 13.61
N ASP A 210 -11.04 -4.35 12.54
CA ASP A 210 -10.92 -5.81 12.67
C ASP A 210 -9.47 -6.24 12.40
N ILE A 211 -8.75 -6.60 13.45
CA ILE A 211 -7.37 -7.11 13.38
C ILE A 211 -7.27 -8.35 12.45
N ALA A 212 -8.38 -9.07 12.25
CA ALA A 212 -8.42 -10.22 11.35
C ALA A 212 -8.41 -9.87 9.86
N ILE A 213 -8.58 -8.59 9.49
CA ILE A 213 -8.61 -8.19 8.06
C ILE A 213 -7.32 -8.62 7.36
N GLY A 214 -6.16 -8.48 7.98
CA GLY A 214 -4.90 -8.90 7.40
C GLY A 214 -4.83 -10.40 7.06
N LYS A 215 -5.60 -11.25 7.75
CA LYS A 215 -5.71 -12.68 7.43
C LYS A 215 -6.70 -12.98 6.30
N ARG A 216 -7.56 -12.04 5.96
CA ARG A 216 -8.64 -12.19 4.96
C ARG A 216 -8.34 -11.48 3.66
N LEU A 217 -7.57 -10.39 3.74
CA LEU A 217 -7.17 -9.57 2.60
C LEU A 217 -5.66 -9.43 2.53
N PHE A 218 -5.13 -9.52 1.31
CA PHE A 218 -3.79 -9.11 0.97
C PHE A 218 -3.85 -8.09 -0.16
N ALA A 219 -3.28 -6.92 0.05
CA ALA A 219 -3.15 -5.91 -0.98
C ALA A 219 -1.73 -5.90 -1.53
N LEU A 220 -1.63 -5.86 -2.85
CA LEU A 220 -0.36 -5.88 -3.57
C LEU A 220 -0.36 -4.74 -4.60
N GLU A 221 0.55 -3.79 -4.43
CA GLU A 221 0.78 -2.73 -5.39
C GLU A 221 1.59 -3.25 -6.58
N SER A 222 1.24 -2.86 -7.79
CA SER A 222 2.03 -3.22 -8.99
C SER A 222 3.33 -2.43 -9.10
N PHE A 223 3.45 -1.37 -8.30
CA PHE A 223 4.53 -0.42 -8.28
C PHE A 223 4.84 -0.03 -6.83
N PRO A 224 6.09 -0.15 -6.34
CA PRO A 224 6.35 -0.10 -4.90
C PRO A 224 6.45 1.31 -4.31
N TYR A 225 6.72 2.33 -5.13
CA TYR A 225 7.02 3.69 -4.67
C TYR A 225 5.80 4.60 -4.66
N HIS A 226 5.79 5.53 -3.73
CA HIS A 226 4.73 6.52 -3.56
C HIS A 226 4.69 7.55 -4.70
N SER A 227 3.48 7.88 -5.17
CA SER A 227 3.24 8.95 -6.13
C SER A 227 1.80 9.46 -6.03
N LYS A 228 1.58 10.77 -6.17
CA LYS A 228 0.22 11.37 -6.21
C LYS A 228 -0.61 10.82 -7.38
N LYS A 229 0.02 10.62 -8.52
CA LYS A 229 -0.63 10.16 -9.76
C LYS A 229 0.35 9.33 -10.56
N PHE A 230 0.32 8.04 -10.41
CA PHE A 230 1.12 7.13 -11.22
C PHE A 230 0.54 6.98 -12.64
N ASP A 231 1.40 6.97 -13.65
CA ASP A 231 0.96 6.70 -15.02
C ASP A 231 0.95 5.21 -15.30
N SER A 232 -0.24 4.62 -15.35
CA SER A 232 -0.42 3.19 -15.50
C SER A 232 0.13 2.61 -16.83
N SER A 233 0.37 3.48 -17.84
CA SER A 233 1.01 3.03 -19.09
C SER A 233 2.44 2.56 -18.86
N PHE A 234 3.07 3.00 -17.77
CA PHE A 234 4.43 2.61 -17.42
C PHE A 234 4.55 1.13 -16.99
N LEU A 235 3.46 0.48 -16.63
CA LEU A 235 3.42 -0.98 -16.43
C LEU A 235 3.77 -1.80 -17.71
N GLN A 236 3.90 -1.14 -18.85
CA GLN A 236 4.35 -1.74 -20.12
C GLN A 236 5.77 -1.33 -20.48
N ASN A 237 6.44 -0.52 -19.66
CA ASN A 237 7.82 -0.12 -19.89
C ASN A 237 8.74 -1.35 -19.76
N GLU A 238 9.60 -1.56 -20.74
CA GLU A 238 10.46 -2.74 -20.81
C GLU A 238 11.40 -2.83 -19.61
N LYS A 239 12.05 -1.73 -19.24
CA LYS A 239 13.00 -1.70 -18.12
C LYS A 239 12.29 -2.00 -16.79
N PHE A 240 11.12 -1.41 -16.56
CA PHE A 240 10.31 -1.73 -15.39
C PHE A 240 9.91 -3.21 -15.35
N CYS A 241 9.49 -3.77 -16.50
CA CYS A 241 9.13 -5.18 -16.59
C CYS A 241 10.31 -6.13 -16.32
N HIS A 242 11.55 -5.67 -16.42
CA HIS A 242 12.76 -6.43 -16.10
C HIS A 242 13.27 -6.16 -14.66
N SER A 243 12.70 -5.24 -13.91
CA SER A 243 13.09 -5.00 -12.52
C SER A 243 12.80 -6.22 -11.63
N ASP A 244 13.59 -6.37 -10.58
CA ASP A 244 13.42 -7.51 -9.66
C ASP A 244 12.11 -7.41 -8.89
N TYR A 245 11.66 -6.19 -8.56
CA TYR A 245 10.35 -6.02 -7.96
C TYR A 245 9.22 -6.52 -8.87
N PHE A 246 9.22 -6.15 -10.17
CA PHE A 246 8.14 -6.55 -11.06
C PHE A 246 8.17 -8.07 -11.35
N LYS A 247 9.34 -8.69 -11.45
CA LYS A 247 9.48 -10.15 -11.53
C LYS A 247 8.89 -10.83 -10.30
N PHE A 248 9.23 -10.32 -9.10
CA PHE A 248 8.69 -10.84 -7.85
C PHE A 248 7.16 -10.69 -7.78
N TRP A 249 6.63 -9.51 -8.15
CA TRP A 249 5.21 -9.27 -8.29
C TRP A 249 4.54 -10.32 -9.21
N CYS A 250 5.12 -10.58 -10.35
CA CYS A 250 4.61 -11.60 -11.29
C CYS A 250 4.61 -13.01 -10.67
N PHE A 251 5.63 -13.40 -9.92
CA PHE A 251 5.67 -14.70 -9.23
C PHE A 251 4.59 -14.81 -8.15
N LEU A 252 4.42 -13.77 -7.33
CA LEU A 252 3.38 -13.75 -6.30
C LEU A 252 1.98 -13.86 -6.93
N VAL A 253 1.69 -13.05 -7.93
CA VAL A 253 0.39 -13.06 -8.61
C VAL A 253 0.14 -14.38 -9.34
N GLY A 254 1.16 -14.93 -9.99
CA GLY A 254 1.10 -16.26 -10.61
C GLY A 254 0.73 -17.34 -9.60
N TRP A 255 1.38 -17.34 -8.45
CA TRP A 255 1.05 -18.25 -7.36
C TRP A 255 -0.40 -18.07 -6.86
N ALA A 256 -0.86 -16.82 -6.70
CA ALA A 256 -2.22 -16.55 -6.24
C ALA A 256 -3.27 -17.10 -7.22
N VAL A 257 -3.05 -16.93 -8.54
CA VAL A 257 -3.91 -17.50 -9.59
C VAL A 257 -3.92 -19.02 -9.52
N GLU A 258 -2.75 -19.66 -9.46
CA GLU A 258 -2.60 -21.11 -9.41
C GLU A 258 -3.20 -21.72 -8.13
N SER A 259 -3.14 -20.98 -7.02
CA SER A 259 -3.71 -21.38 -5.73
C SER A 259 -5.21 -21.15 -5.63
N GLY A 260 -5.86 -20.62 -6.69
CA GLY A 260 -7.31 -20.37 -6.71
C GLY A 260 -7.74 -19.20 -5.81
N ARG A 261 -6.83 -18.27 -5.48
CA ARG A 261 -7.18 -17.08 -4.68
C ARG A 261 -8.18 -16.20 -5.45
N LYS A 262 -9.07 -15.55 -4.71
CA LYS A 262 -9.92 -14.50 -5.29
C LYS A 262 -9.11 -13.25 -5.48
N ILE A 263 -9.00 -12.75 -6.72
CA ILE A 263 -8.14 -11.62 -7.08
C ILE A 263 -9.00 -10.48 -7.56
N ILE A 264 -9.05 -9.39 -6.80
CA ILE A 264 -9.73 -8.15 -7.17
C ILE A 264 -8.74 -7.26 -7.89
N VAL A 265 -8.99 -6.94 -9.15
CA VAL A 265 -8.14 -6.10 -9.99
C VAL A 265 -8.77 -4.72 -10.11
N ARG A 266 -8.12 -3.71 -9.54
CA ARG A 266 -8.69 -2.37 -9.51
C ARG A 266 -8.54 -1.59 -10.81
N TYR A 267 -7.47 -1.81 -11.57
CA TYR A 267 -7.14 -1.01 -12.75
C TYR A 267 -7.07 -1.86 -14.02
N GLU A 268 -7.61 -1.32 -15.11
CA GLU A 268 -7.57 -1.95 -16.44
C GLU A 268 -6.13 -2.25 -16.92
N ALA A 269 -5.18 -1.37 -16.55
CA ALA A 269 -3.77 -1.58 -16.90
C ALA A 269 -3.21 -2.85 -16.24
N ILE A 270 -3.54 -3.08 -14.96
CA ILE A 270 -3.14 -4.29 -14.22
C ILE A 270 -3.83 -5.53 -14.82
N ARG A 271 -5.11 -5.42 -15.18
CA ARG A 271 -5.83 -6.49 -15.86
C ARG A 271 -5.12 -6.92 -17.14
N LYS A 272 -4.68 -5.97 -17.96
CA LYS A 272 -3.94 -6.24 -19.20
C LYS A 272 -2.58 -6.91 -18.93
N VAL A 273 -1.88 -6.50 -17.88
CA VAL A 273 -0.63 -7.16 -17.45
C VAL A 273 -0.90 -8.60 -17.06
N LEU A 274 -1.91 -8.81 -16.21
CA LEU A 274 -2.29 -10.14 -15.75
C LEU A 274 -2.70 -11.07 -16.91
N GLU A 275 -3.56 -10.57 -17.79
CA GLU A 275 -3.99 -11.31 -18.99
C GLU A 275 -2.83 -11.72 -19.91
N ARG A 276 -1.81 -10.83 -20.06
CA ARG A 276 -0.59 -11.14 -20.81
C ARG A 276 0.30 -12.15 -20.08
N MET A 277 0.43 -12.03 -18.76
CA MET A 277 1.29 -12.86 -17.93
C MET A 277 0.82 -14.32 -17.89
N ILE A 278 -0.47 -14.56 -17.65
CA ILE A 278 -1.03 -15.90 -17.54
C ILE A 278 -1.60 -16.43 -18.86
N GLY A 279 -1.69 -15.59 -19.88
CA GLY A 279 -2.29 -15.90 -21.19
C GLY A 279 -3.81 -15.76 -21.21
N LYS A 280 -4.35 -15.36 -22.35
CA LYS A 280 -5.78 -15.07 -22.54
C LYS A 280 -6.69 -16.26 -22.18
N SER A 281 -6.30 -17.47 -22.55
CA SER A 281 -7.10 -18.67 -22.26
C SER A 281 -7.12 -18.98 -20.77
N ALA A 282 -5.96 -18.91 -20.08
CA ALA A 282 -5.89 -19.14 -18.66
C ALA A 282 -6.63 -18.03 -17.88
N TYR A 283 -6.53 -16.77 -18.34
CA TYR A 283 -7.32 -15.66 -17.77
C TYR A 283 -8.82 -15.93 -17.89
N ALA A 284 -9.28 -16.36 -19.08
CA ALA A 284 -10.68 -16.67 -19.31
C ALA A 284 -11.19 -17.84 -18.43
N ASN A 285 -10.37 -18.86 -18.21
CA ASN A 285 -10.70 -20.00 -17.34
C ASN A 285 -10.74 -19.62 -15.86
N ASN A 286 -10.04 -18.57 -15.46
CA ASN A 286 -10.02 -18.06 -14.07
C ASN A 286 -11.00 -16.90 -13.80
N LYS A 287 -11.93 -16.61 -14.72
CA LYS A 287 -12.94 -15.54 -14.52
C LYS A 287 -13.74 -15.66 -13.22
N GLY A 288 -13.93 -16.87 -12.70
CA GLY A 288 -14.56 -17.10 -11.40
C GLY A 288 -13.72 -16.68 -10.19
N ASN A 289 -12.43 -16.41 -10.39
CA ASN A 289 -11.50 -15.99 -9.33
C ASN A 289 -10.89 -14.61 -9.57
N ILE A 290 -10.93 -14.08 -10.80
CA ILE A 290 -10.36 -12.77 -11.15
C ILE A 290 -11.51 -11.79 -11.40
N ILE A 291 -11.61 -10.79 -10.53
CA ILE A 291 -12.70 -9.83 -10.46
C ILE A 291 -12.18 -8.44 -10.81
N SER A 292 -12.61 -7.90 -11.93
CA SER A 292 -12.24 -6.53 -12.33
C SER A 292 -13.23 -5.51 -11.75
N MET A 293 -12.72 -4.48 -11.11
CA MET A 293 -13.55 -3.36 -10.65
C MET A 293 -13.87 -2.40 -11.80
N ALA A 294 -15.08 -1.80 -11.75
CA ALA A 294 -15.64 -1.06 -12.88
C ALA A 294 -15.19 0.39 -12.99
N SER A 295 -14.69 0.99 -11.92
CA SER A 295 -14.59 2.45 -11.80
C SER A 295 -13.16 2.95 -11.69
N ILE A 296 -12.95 4.19 -12.15
CA ILE A 296 -11.66 4.90 -12.10
C ILE A 296 -11.29 5.26 -10.64
N ASN A 297 -12.30 5.42 -9.76
CA ASN A 297 -12.11 5.80 -8.35
C ASN A 297 -12.94 4.90 -7.42
N PRO A 298 -12.70 3.60 -7.40
CA PRO A 298 -13.58 2.68 -6.73
C PRO A 298 -13.22 2.51 -5.26
N SER A 299 -14.20 2.74 -4.42
CA SER A 299 -14.29 2.10 -3.12
C SER A 299 -14.66 0.62 -3.31
N LEU A 300 -14.33 -0.24 -2.37
CA LEU A 300 -14.62 -1.68 -2.42
C LEU A 300 -16.10 -1.92 -2.12
N THR A 301 -16.96 -1.39 -3.00
CA THR A 301 -18.42 -1.55 -2.90
C THR A 301 -18.91 -2.69 -3.76
N ILE A 302 -20.03 -3.29 -3.35
CA ILE A 302 -20.74 -4.32 -4.12
C ILE A 302 -21.09 -3.79 -5.50
N GLY A 303 -21.55 -2.53 -5.60
CA GLY A 303 -21.87 -1.88 -6.88
C GLY A 303 -20.67 -1.76 -7.82
N ASN A 304 -19.46 -1.51 -7.28
CA ASN A 304 -18.24 -1.47 -8.07
C ASN A 304 -17.72 -2.85 -8.49
N LEU A 305 -18.14 -3.90 -7.80
CA LEU A 305 -17.81 -5.30 -8.13
C LEU A 305 -18.78 -5.93 -9.11
N CYS A 306 -20.07 -5.57 -9.07
CA CYS A 306 -21.13 -6.19 -9.89
C CYS A 306 -22.06 -5.20 -10.62
N GLY A 307 -21.78 -3.89 -10.57
CA GLY A 307 -22.61 -2.86 -11.21
C GLY A 307 -22.65 -2.94 -12.74
N LYS A 308 -23.56 -2.18 -13.37
CA LYS A 308 -23.78 -2.16 -14.84
C LYS A 308 -22.52 -1.92 -15.68
N ASN A 309 -21.51 -1.32 -15.09
CA ASN A 309 -20.22 -1.05 -15.73
C ASN A 309 -19.21 -2.22 -15.56
N CYS A 310 -19.50 -3.19 -14.72
CA CYS A 310 -18.73 -4.43 -14.53
C CYS A 310 -19.16 -5.49 -15.54
N ARG A 311 -18.73 -5.35 -16.77
CA ARG A 311 -19.14 -6.22 -17.90
C ARG A 311 -18.85 -7.71 -17.73
N ALA A 312 -18.16 -8.12 -16.66
CA ALA A 312 -17.68 -9.48 -16.49
C ALA A 312 -18.03 -10.15 -15.15
N ASN A 313 -18.54 -9.40 -14.16
CA ASN A 313 -18.76 -9.95 -12.82
C ASN A 313 -20.25 -10.21 -12.58
N SER A 314 -20.57 -11.40 -12.10
CA SER A 314 -21.92 -11.75 -11.66
C SER A 314 -22.09 -11.53 -10.16
N MET A 315 -23.34 -11.43 -9.70
CA MET A 315 -23.65 -11.45 -8.25
C MET A 315 -23.15 -12.72 -7.57
N GLU A 316 -23.17 -13.86 -8.26
CA GLU A 316 -22.62 -15.14 -7.77
C GLU A 316 -21.15 -15.01 -7.37
N LEU A 317 -20.36 -14.21 -8.12
CA LEU A 317 -18.96 -13.96 -7.81
C LEU A 317 -18.81 -13.10 -6.55
N VAL A 318 -19.69 -12.13 -6.33
CA VAL A 318 -19.69 -11.30 -5.12
C VAL A 318 -20.12 -12.15 -3.92
N GLU A 319 -21.10 -13.03 -4.06
CA GLU A 319 -21.47 -13.97 -3.00
C GLU A 319 -20.32 -14.93 -2.66
N SER A 320 -19.63 -15.46 -3.67
CA SER A 320 -18.43 -16.28 -3.44
C SER A 320 -17.31 -15.51 -2.71
N LEU A 321 -17.14 -14.20 -2.96
CA LEU A 321 -16.23 -13.36 -2.16
C LEU A 321 -16.70 -13.21 -0.71
N ARG A 322 -18.01 -13.02 -0.50
CA ARG A 322 -18.59 -12.90 0.84
C ARG A 322 -18.43 -14.18 1.65
N GLU A 323 -18.66 -15.34 1.05
CA GLU A 323 -18.45 -16.64 1.70
C GLU A 323 -17.01 -16.78 2.18
N VAL A 324 -16.07 -16.54 1.30
CA VAL A 324 -14.63 -16.63 1.60
C VAL A 324 -14.21 -15.62 2.67
N LEU A 325 -14.66 -14.36 2.60
CA LEU A 325 -14.34 -13.32 3.57
C LEU A 325 -14.98 -13.55 4.93
N SER A 326 -16.18 -14.11 4.99
CA SER A 326 -16.87 -14.41 6.26
C SER A 326 -16.33 -15.68 6.94
N GLY A 327 -15.46 -16.44 6.28
CA GLY A 327 -14.95 -17.72 6.80
C GLY A 327 -16.02 -18.81 6.91
N ARG A 328 -17.05 -18.71 6.10
CA ARG A 328 -18.10 -19.73 5.98
C ARG A 328 -17.71 -20.67 4.82
N GLU A 329 -16.69 -21.47 5.05
CA GLU A 329 -16.40 -22.65 4.21
C GLU A 329 -17.08 -23.88 4.77
#